data_35961d76f3935e72df28c2ea9d84c4fc
#
_entry.id   35961d76f3935e72df28c2ea9d84c4fc
#
_cell.length_a   1.000
_cell.length_b   1.000
_cell.length_c   1.000
_cell.angle_alpha   90.00
_cell.angle_beta   90.00
_cell.angle_gamma   90.00
#
_symmetry.space_group_name_H-M   'P 1'
#
loop_
_entity.id
_entity.type
_entity.pdbx_description
1 polymer ?
#
loop_
_entity_poly.entity_id
_entity_poly.type
_entity_poly.pdbx_seq_one_letter_code
_entity_poly.pdbx_strand_id
1 'polypeptide(L)'
;EGGALYQLLSLVDNTGEANTGIIIKGNDYTEKDLPVGTKVIVSLKYAKYDINNDLPQLRMATIFPTQEKVTMKVPQITVSQAGDYVGQYVTVKNLTPAANSTTWVVNKKTTSVNFTDDAELPMVARTTNHAVFANEAIAIKKADLSGIMEIYKGGYQIFPNSMEDVAGFKVE
;
A
#
# COMPACT_ATOMS: atom_id res chain seq x y z
N GLU A 1 0.71 1.53 16.05
CA GLU A 1 0.19 2.81 15.50
C GLU A 1 1.13 3.38 14.44
N GLY A 2 1.45 2.66 13.40
CA GLY A 2 2.48 3.05 12.46
C GLY A 2 2.04 3.07 11.01
N GLY A 3 0.72 2.96 10.75
CA GLY A 3 0.23 2.86 9.40
C GLY A 3 0.35 4.14 8.60
N ALA A 4 0.90 4.05 7.40
CA ALA A 4 0.88 5.14 6.42
C ALA A 4 -0.54 5.44 5.93
N LEU A 5 -1.49 4.56 6.19
CA LEU A 5 -2.87 4.62 5.74
C LEU A 5 -3.80 5.10 6.86
N TYR A 6 -4.32 6.31 6.70
CA TYR A 6 -5.33 6.85 7.60
C TYR A 6 -6.73 6.48 7.09
N GLN A 7 -7.49 5.75 7.93
CA GLN A 7 -8.87 5.33 7.63
C GLN A 7 -9.03 4.53 6.31
N LEU A 8 -8.02 3.79 5.89
CA LEU A 8 -8.05 2.93 4.72
C LEU A 8 -7.78 1.48 5.11
N LEU A 9 -8.53 0.57 4.53
CA LEU A 9 -8.27 -0.86 4.59
C LEU A 9 -8.18 -1.41 3.17
N SER A 10 -7.17 -2.22 2.92
CA SER A 10 -7.09 -3.06 1.74
C SER A 10 -7.70 -4.43 2.06
N LEU A 11 -8.68 -4.84 1.30
CA LEU A 11 -9.27 -6.18 1.38
C LEU A 11 -8.98 -6.93 0.08
N VAL A 12 -8.65 -8.20 0.22
CA VAL A 12 -8.36 -9.11 -0.89
C VAL A 12 -9.05 -10.45 -0.66
N ASP A 13 -9.29 -11.21 -1.71
CA ASP A 13 -9.79 -12.60 -1.60
C ASP A 13 -8.69 -13.61 -1.23
N ASN A 14 -7.45 -13.14 -1.14
CA ASN A 14 -6.26 -13.92 -0.80
C ASN A 14 -5.87 -15.01 -1.81
N THR A 15 -6.32 -14.91 -3.06
CA THR A 15 -5.83 -15.79 -4.13
C THR A 15 -4.41 -15.40 -4.57
N GLY A 16 -4.08 -14.12 -4.46
CA GLY A 16 -2.85 -13.52 -5.00
C GLY A 16 -2.96 -13.16 -6.48
N GLU A 17 -4.14 -13.30 -7.06
CA GLU A 17 -4.40 -12.99 -8.47
C GLU A 17 -4.70 -11.49 -8.66
N ALA A 18 -4.64 -11.05 -9.90
CA ALA A 18 -4.96 -9.68 -10.30
C ALA A 18 -6.45 -9.34 -10.06
N ASN A 19 -6.73 -8.05 -9.82
CA ASN A 19 -8.09 -7.51 -9.69
C ASN A 19 -8.93 -8.12 -8.57
N THR A 20 -8.31 -8.57 -7.49
CA THR A 20 -8.99 -9.19 -6.35
C THR A 20 -9.00 -8.31 -5.10
N GLY A 21 -8.51 -7.08 -5.19
CA GLY A 21 -8.43 -6.12 -4.10
C GLY A 21 -9.44 -5.01 -4.19
N ILE A 22 -9.84 -4.48 -3.02
CA ILE A 22 -10.66 -3.27 -2.91
C ILE A 22 -10.24 -2.44 -1.70
N ILE A 23 -10.25 -1.14 -1.85
CA ILE A 23 -10.04 -0.21 -0.73
C ILE A 23 -11.38 0.09 -0.04
N ILE A 24 -11.40 -0.03 1.27
CA ILE A 24 -12.51 0.46 2.10
C ILE A 24 -12.06 1.71 2.83
N LYS A 25 -12.80 2.81 2.65
CA LYS A 25 -12.49 4.10 3.24
C LYS A 25 -13.51 4.53 4.29
N GLY A 26 -13.02 5.28 5.30
CA GLY A 26 -13.88 5.89 6.31
C GLY A 26 -14.27 4.93 7.42
N ASN A 27 -13.38 4.05 7.82
CA ASN A 27 -13.52 3.22 9.00
C ASN A 27 -12.46 3.58 10.05
N ASP A 28 -12.75 3.29 11.29
CA ASP A 28 -11.90 3.63 12.44
C ASP A 28 -11.10 2.41 12.96
N TYR A 29 -11.03 1.32 12.19
CA TYR A 29 -10.26 0.15 12.59
C TYR A 29 -8.75 0.44 12.55
N THR A 30 -8.08 0.00 13.58
CA THR A 30 -6.62 0.04 13.68
C THR A 30 -6.03 -1.35 13.36
N GLU A 31 -4.72 -1.43 13.18
CA GLU A 31 -4.03 -2.71 13.04
C GLU A 31 -4.26 -3.64 14.25
N LYS A 32 -4.46 -3.07 15.42
CA LYS A 32 -4.79 -3.83 16.63
C LYS A 32 -6.18 -4.46 16.55
N ASP A 33 -7.14 -3.77 15.94
CA ASP A 33 -8.53 -4.25 15.78
C ASP A 33 -8.63 -5.25 14.63
N LEU A 34 -7.90 -4.99 13.54
CA LEU A 34 -7.85 -5.80 12.32
C LEU A 34 -6.39 -6.09 11.93
N PRO A 35 -5.70 -6.98 12.63
CA PRO A 35 -4.36 -7.41 12.22
C PRO A 35 -4.38 -8.01 10.82
N VAL A 36 -3.29 -7.80 10.07
CA VAL A 36 -3.10 -8.37 8.73
C VAL A 36 -3.36 -9.87 8.74
N GLY A 37 -4.07 -10.36 7.73
CA GLY A 37 -4.50 -11.77 7.62
C GLY A 37 -5.77 -12.09 8.41
N THR A 38 -6.44 -11.11 9.02
CA THR A 38 -7.75 -11.37 9.62
C THR A 38 -8.80 -11.57 8.53
N LYS A 39 -9.47 -12.73 8.52
CA LYS A 39 -10.62 -12.96 7.67
C LYS A 39 -11.79 -12.13 8.16
N VAL A 40 -12.47 -11.45 7.25
CA VAL A 40 -13.60 -10.58 7.56
C VAL A 40 -14.82 -10.92 6.73
N ILE A 41 -16.00 -10.61 7.26
CA ILE A 41 -17.25 -10.57 6.53
C ILE A 41 -17.58 -9.10 6.29
N VAL A 42 -17.90 -8.73 5.05
CA VAL A 42 -18.22 -7.35 4.69
C VAL A 42 -19.69 -7.26 4.32
N SER A 43 -20.44 -6.43 5.04
CA SER A 43 -21.80 -6.08 4.66
C SER A 43 -21.81 -4.90 3.71
N LEU A 44 -22.41 -5.08 2.56
CA LEU A 44 -22.57 -4.05 1.54
C LEU A 44 -23.93 -3.33 1.63
N LYS A 45 -24.75 -3.61 2.63
CA LYS A 45 -26.16 -3.12 2.73
C LYS A 45 -26.27 -1.60 2.58
N TYR A 46 -25.31 -0.84 3.10
CA TYR A 46 -25.26 0.63 3.02
C TYR A 46 -24.00 1.13 2.33
N ALA A 47 -23.22 0.22 1.79
CA ALA A 47 -21.98 0.57 1.13
C ALA A 47 -22.25 1.39 -0.13
N LYS A 48 -21.36 2.33 -0.39
CA LYS A 48 -21.35 3.14 -1.60
C LYS A 48 -20.05 2.90 -2.34
N TYR A 49 -20.17 2.50 -3.59
CA TYR A 49 -19.02 2.51 -4.50
C TYR A 49 -18.73 3.96 -4.91
N ASP A 50 -17.46 4.33 -4.89
CA ASP A 50 -16.98 5.66 -5.22
C ASP A 50 -15.64 5.56 -5.94
N ILE A 51 -15.36 6.51 -6.81
CA ILE A 51 -14.06 6.66 -7.46
C ILE A 51 -13.50 8.01 -7.02
N ASN A 52 -12.41 8.00 -6.28
CA ASN A 52 -11.76 9.20 -5.78
C ASN A 52 -10.35 9.32 -6.34
N ASN A 53 -10.11 10.33 -7.20
CA ASN A 53 -8.86 10.52 -7.93
C ASN A 53 -8.41 9.23 -8.65
N ASP A 54 -9.35 8.58 -9.33
CA ASP A 54 -9.25 7.31 -10.07
C ASP A 54 -9.16 6.05 -9.19
N LEU A 55 -9.04 6.18 -7.86
CA LEU A 55 -9.01 5.03 -6.94
C LEU A 55 -10.43 4.50 -6.69
N PRO A 56 -10.73 3.25 -7.11
CA PRO A 56 -11.96 2.57 -6.74
C PRO A 56 -11.99 2.27 -5.24
N GLN A 57 -13.08 2.64 -4.58
CA GLN A 57 -13.20 2.43 -3.14
C GLN A 57 -14.65 2.16 -2.73
N LEU A 58 -14.82 1.49 -1.61
CA LEU A 58 -16.08 1.37 -0.90
C LEU A 58 -16.09 2.31 0.31
N ARG A 59 -17.20 2.99 0.52
CA ARG A 59 -17.49 3.75 1.73
C ARG A 59 -18.66 3.14 2.46
N MET A 60 -18.75 3.35 3.77
CA MET A 60 -19.86 2.91 4.61
C MET A 60 -20.09 1.39 4.58
N ALA A 61 -19.10 0.61 4.17
CA ALA A 61 -19.14 -0.83 4.33
C ALA A 61 -18.97 -1.18 5.81
N THR A 62 -19.77 -2.13 6.30
CA THR A 62 -19.60 -2.63 7.67
C THR A 62 -18.75 -3.89 7.65
N ILE A 63 -17.70 -3.91 8.47
CA ILE A 63 -16.74 -5.01 8.55
C ILE A 63 -16.96 -5.77 9.85
N PHE A 64 -17.05 -7.08 9.74
CA PHE A 64 -17.19 -8.00 10.85
C PHE A 64 -15.94 -8.90 10.89
N PRO A 65 -14.97 -8.64 11.80
CA PRO A 65 -13.82 -9.51 11.98
C PRO A 65 -14.27 -10.91 12.42
N THR A 66 -13.65 -11.93 11.85
CA THR A 66 -13.78 -13.30 12.34
C THR A 66 -12.59 -13.65 13.23
N GLN A 67 -12.63 -14.82 13.87
CA GLN A 67 -11.48 -15.35 14.62
C GLN A 67 -10.46 -16.06 13.72
N GLU A 68 -10.80 -16.24 12.44
CA GLU A 68 -9.91 -16.91 11.49
C GLU A 68 -8.78 -15.99 11.05
N LYS A 69 -7.57 -16.56 10.99
CA LYS A 69 -6.38 -15.94 10.44
C LYS A 69 -5.90 -16.72 9.23
N VAL A 70 -5.48 -16.01 8.21
CA VAL A 70 -4.89 -16.60 7.00
C VAL A 70 -3.51 -16.01 6.75
N THR A 71 -2.61 -16.82 6.21
CA THR A 71 -1.34 -16.31 5.68
C THR A 71 -1.64 -15.58 4.37
N MET A 72 -1.24 -14.31 4.32
CA MET A 72 -1.45 -13.49 3.12
C MET A 72 -0.60 -14.00 1.96
N LYS A 73 -1.23 -14.18 0.81
CA LYS A 73 -0.54 -14.36 -0.46
C LYS A 73 -0.22 -12.99 -1.04
N VAL A 74 1.06 -12.63 -1.02
CA VAL A 74 1.53 -11.32 -1.51
C VAL A 74 2.03 -11.47 -2.94
N PRO A 75 1.35 -10.93 -3.95
CA PRO A 75 1.82 -10.95 -5.32
C PRO A 75 3.14 -10.21 -5.48
N GLN A 76 4.06 -10.79 -6.25
CA GLN A 76 5.28 -10.12 -6.70
C GLN A 76 5.06 -9.65 -8.12
N ILE A 77 5.12 -8.34 -8.35
CA ILE A 77 4.77 -7.71 -9.61
C ILE A 77 5.88 -6.79 -10.13
N THR A 78 5.81 -6.45 -11.40
CA THR A 78 6.57 -5.36 -12.02
C THR A 78 5.75 -4.08 -12.03
N VAL A 79 6.38 -2.94 -12.31
CA VAL A 79 5.67 -1.65 -12.44
C VAL A 79 4.61 -1.70 -13.55
N SER A 80 4.89 -2.38 -14.66
CA SER A 80 3.94 -2.52 -15.77
C SER A 80 2.64 -3.23 -15.41
N GLN A 81 2.63 -4.03 -14.33
CA GLN A 81 1.46 -4.76 -13.85
C GLN A 81 0.68 -4.00 -12.77
N ALA A 82 1.15 -2.83 -12.34
CA ALA A 82 0.57 -2.09 -11.21
C ALA A 82 -0.95 -1.87 -11.33
N GLY A 83 -1.44 -1.62 -12.56
CA GLY A 83 -2.86 -1.39 -12.82
C GLY A 83 -3.77 -2.56 -12.49
N ASP A 84 -3.27 -3.78 -12.60
CA ASP A 84 -4.02 -5.01 -12.33
C ASP A 84 -4.12 -5.33 -10.83
N TYR A 85 -3.37 -4.60 -9.99
CA TYR A 85 -3.26 -4.88 -8.55
C TYR A 85 -3.69 -3.69 -7.66
N VAL A 86 -4.41 -2.73 -8.23
CA VAL A 86 -4.95 -1.60 -7.45
C VAL A 86 -5.85 -2.11 -6.31
N GLY A 87 -5.63 -1.59 -5.11
CA GLY A 87 -6.34 -2.01 -3.90
C GLY A 87 -5.72 -3.22 -3.19
N GLN A 88 -4.64 -3.81 -3.72
CA GLN A 88 -3.98 -4.98 -3.15
C GLN A 88 -2.65 -4.62 -2.48
N TYR A 89 -2.28 -5.39 -1.45
CA TYR A 89 -0.94 -5.38 -0.91
C TYR A 89 -0.05 -6.26 -1.80
N VAL A 90 1.02 -5.68 -2.32
CA VAL A 90 1.93 -6.31 -3.30
C VAL A 90 3.39 -6.06 -2.97
N THR A 91 4.29 -6.79 -3.61
CA THR A 91 5.72 -6.48 -3.67
C THR A 91 6.08 -6.11 -5.10
N VAL A 92 6.47 -4.85 -5.32
CA VAL A 92 6.99 -4.39 -6.61
C VAL A 92 8.48 -4.66 -6.67
N LYS A 93 8.91 -5.34 -7.72
CA LYS A 93 10.28 -5.83 -7.89
C LYS A 93 11.20 -4.78 -8.49
N ASN A 94 12.50 -4.86 -8.09
CA ASN A 94 13.61 -4.20 -8.77
C ASN A 94 13.47 -2.67 -8.91
N LEU A 95 12.98 -2.00 -7.88
CA LEU A 95 12.86 -0.55 -7.86
C LEU A 95 14.17 0.11 -7.47
N THR A 96 14.51 1.21 -8.13
CA THR A 96 15.64 2.09 -7.79
C THR A 96 15.11 3.47 -7.45
N PRO A 97 15.38 4.02 -6.24
CA PRO A 97 14.92 5.34 -5.88
C PRO A 97 15.68 6.42 -6.65
N ALA A 98 15.02 7.55 -6.89
CA ALA A 98 15.68 8.71 -7.50
C ALA A 98 16.91 9.16 -6.68
N ALA A 99 17.97 9.57 -7.35
CA ALA A 99 19.26 9.92 -6.74
C ALA A 99 19.21 11.03 -5.66
N ASN A 100 18.17 11.86 -5.70
CA ASN A 100 17.93 12.92 -4.71
C ASN A 100 17.07 12.50 -3.53
N SER A 101 16.68 11.23 -3.44
CA SER A 101 15.90 10.70 -2.32
C SER A 101 16.77 10.60 -1.07
N THR A 102 16.31 11.16 0.03
CA THR A 102 17.07 11.20 1.29
C THR A 102 16.38 10.41 2.40
N THR A 103 15.12 10.70 2.64
CA THR A 103 14.29 10.06 3.67
C THR A 103 12.89 9.82 3.14
N TRP A 104 12.15 8.90 3.77
CA TRP A 104 10.78 8.57 3.37
C TRP A 104 9.81 9.74 3.57
N VAL A 105 10.08 10.62 4.54
CA VAL A 105 9.27 11.81 4.78
C VAL A 105 10.17 13.03 4.91
N VAL A 106 9.83 14.09 4.20
CA VAL A 106 10.55 15.36 4.23
C VAL A 106 9.68 16.42 4.92
N ASN A 107 10.29 17.21 5.80
CA ASN A 107 9.64 18.33 6.51
C ASN A 107 8.35 17.94 7.25
N LYS A 108 8.28 16.71 7.77
CA LYS A 108 7.11 16.19 8.50
C LYS A 108 5.80 16.27 7.69
N LYS A 109 5.88 16.23 6.37
CA LYS A 109 4.71 16.24 5.47
C LYS A 109 4.66 14.93 4.70
N THR A 110 3.44 14.52 4.33
CA THR A 110 3.26 13.41 3.39
C THR A 110 4.14 13.62 2.16
N THR A 111 5.02 12.68 1.87
CA THR A 111 6.07 12.78 0.85
C THR A 111 5.85 11.72 -0.22
N SER A 112 6.22 12.05 -1.44
CA SER A 112 6.32 11.12 -2.56
C SER A 112 7.80 10.89 -2.86
N VAL A 113 8.23 9.64 -2.82
CA VAL A 113 9.56 9.21 -3.25
C VAL A 113 9.41 8.58 -4.62
N ASN A 114 10.16 9.05 -5.60
CA ASN A 114 10.11 8.54 -6.97
C ASN A 114 11.07 7.37 -7.13
N PHE A 115 10.61 6.35 -7.83
CA PHE A 115 11.37 5.17 -8.21
C PHE A 115 11.23 4.90 -9.70
N THR A 116 12.16 4.13 -10.23
CA THR A 116 12.05 3.50 -11.55
C THR A 116 12.39 2.02 -11.43
N ASP A 117 11.81 1.20 -12.30
CA ASP A 117 12.20 -0.20 -12.45
C ASP A 117 13.30 -0.37 -13.54
N ASP A 118 13.65 -1.63 -13.84
CA ASP A 118 14.65 -1.95 -14.87
C ASP A 118 14.21 -1.57 -16.29
N ALA A 119 12.93 -1.33 -16.52
CA ALA A 119 12.37 -0.85 -17.79
C ALA A 119 12.19 0.68 -17.81
N GLU A 120 12.75 1.38 -16.82
CA GLU A 120 12.61 2.84 -16.61
C GLU A 120 11.16 3.30 -16.39
N LEU A 121 10.24 2.40 -16.05
CA LEU A 121 8.87 2.74 -15.73
C LEU A 121 8.79 3.41 -14.35
N PRO A 122 8.07 4.54 -14.23
CA PRO A 122 8.01 5.27 -12.98
C PRO A 122 7.05 4.63 -11.98
N MET A 123 7.43 4.61 -10.72
CA MET A 123 6.61 4.27 -9.57
C MET A 123 6.78 5.33 -8.48
N VAL A 124 5.71 5.66 -7.78
CA VAL A 124 5.74 6.58 -6.65
C VAL A 124 5.46 5.82 -5.37
N ALA A 125 6.36 5.93 -4.38
CA ALA A 125 6.04 5.53 -3.01
C ALA A 125 5.49 6.73 -2.24
N ARG A 126 4.27 6.60 -1.71
CA ARG A 126 3.60 7.65 -0.94
C ARG A 126 3.69 7.33 0.54
N THR A 127 4.26 8.22 1.34
CA THR A 127 4.47 7.99 2.77
C THR A 127 3.97 9.18 3.60
N THR A 128 3.21 8.89 4.64
CA THR A 128 2.77 9.91 5.60
C THR A 128 3.79 10.10 6.73
N ASN A 129 3.73 11.23 7.40
CA ASN A 129 4.59 11.52 8.56
C ASN A 129 4.28 10.64 9.80
N HIS A 130 3.26 9.81 9.73
CA HIS A 130 2.89 8.85 10.78
C HIS A 130 3.51 7.47 10.57
N ALA A 131 4.14 7.23 9.42
CA ALA A 131 4.81 5.96 9.16
C ALA A 131 5.99 5.75 10.13
N VAL A 132 6.12 4.53 10.65
CA VAL A 132 7.20 4.17 11.59
C VAL A 132 8.60 4.36 11.00
N PHE A 133 8.72 4.28 9.67
CA PHE A 133 9.96 4.47 8.92
C PHE A 133 10.11 5.89 8.33
N ALA A 134 9.26 6.84 8.71
CA ALA A 134 9.22 8.19 8.12
C ALA A 134 10.59 8.89 8.09
N ASN A 135 11.40 8.71 9.14
CA ASN A 135 12.71 9.35 9.29
C ASN A 135 13.89 8.48 8.83
N GLU A 136 13.61 7.25 8.37
CA GLU A 136 14.68 6.38 7.88
C GLU A 136 15.30 6.93 6.60
N ALA A 137 16.62 6.83 6.49
CA ALA A 137 17.33 7.18 5.28
C ALA A 137 17.10 6.14 4.19
N ILE A 138 17.04 6.59 2.93
CA ILE A 138 16.84 5.74 1.76
C ILE A 138 18.20 5.46 1.12
N ALA A 139 18.59 4.19 1.10
CA ALA A 139 19.73 3.74 0.31
C ALA A 139 19.40 3.79 -1.18
N ILE A 140 20.26 4.47 -1.96
CA ILE A 140 20.12 4.53 -3.42
C ILE A 140 20.66 3.24 -4.02
N LYS A 141 19.88 2.20 -3.95
CA LYS A 141 20.17 0.86 -4.48
C LYS A 141 18.91 0.22 -5.04
N LYS A 142 19.07 -0.77 -5.91
CA LYS A 142 17.96 -1.57 -6.43
C LYS A 142 17.48 -2.54 -5.35
N ALA A 143 16.18 -2.51 -5.07
CA ALA A 143 15.53 -3.43 -4.14
C ALA A 143 14.03 -3.56 -4.43
N ASP A 144 13.38 -4.47 -3.72
CA ASP A 144 11.93 -4.64 -3.78
C ASP A 144 11.25 -3.72 -2.76
N LEU A 145 10.03 -3.27 -3.10
CA LEU A 145 9.21 -2.43 -2.26
C LEU A 145 7.84 -3.06 -2.09
N SER A 146 7.41 -3.28 -0.84
CA SER A 146 6.08 -3.78 -0.55
C SER A 146 5.15 -2.65 -0.09
N GLY A 147 3.83 -2.88 -0.27
CA GLY A 147 2.83 -1.92 0.16
C GLY A 147 1.50 -2.11 -0.56
N ILE A 148 0.55 -1.23 -0.25
CA ILE A 148 -0.75 -1.24 -0.93
C ILE A 148 -0.64 -0.44 -2.22
N MET A 149 -1.03 -1.08 -3.34
CA MET A 149 -1.06 -0.44 -4.65
C MET A 149 -2.30 0.44 -4.78
N GLU A 150 -2.11 1.66 -5.20
CA GLU A 150 -3.19 2.62 -5.46
C GLU A 150 -3.00 3.32 -6.81
N ILE A 151 -4.06 3.97 -7.26
CA ILE A 151 -4.03 4.89 -8.40
C ILE A 151 -4.43 6.29 -7.92
N TYR A 152 -3.72 7.30 -8.38
CA TYR A 152 -4.02 8.70 -8.09
C TYR A 152 -3.81 9.55 -9.34
N LYS A 153 -4.89 10.14 -9.86
CA LYS A 153 -4.88 11.01 -11.06
C LYS A 153 -4.13 10.38 -12.24
N GLY A 154 -4.45 9.12 -12.53
CA GLY A 154 -3.87 8.37 -13.64
C GLY A 154 -2.48 7.80 -13.38
N GLY A 155 -1.83 8.09 -12.26
CA GLY A 155 -0.53 7.53 -11.88
C GLY A 155 -0.65 6.44 -10.81
N TYR A 156 0.14 5.38 -10.94
CA TYR A 156 0.21 4.34 -9.91
C TYR A 156 1.15 4.76 -8.78
N GLN A 157 0.74 4.44 -7.55
CA GLN A 157 1.53 4.69 -6.35
C GLN A 157 1.42 3.52 -5.38
N ILE A 158 2.48 3.29 -4.64
CA ILE A 158 2.53 2.27 -3.59
C ILE A 158 2.62 2.93 -2.22
N PHE A 159 1.86 2.41 -1.24
CA PHE A 159 1.89 2.85 0.15
C PHE A 159 2.53 1.78 1.02
N PRO A 160 3.82 1.91 1.34
CA PRO A 160 4.46 1.08 2.35
C PRO A 160 3.84 1.33 3.72
N ASN A 161 3.67 0.29 4.51
CA ASN A 161 2.96 0.35 5.79
C ASN A 161 3.82 -0.04 7.01
N SER A 162 4.92 -0.75 6.78
CA SER A 162 5.79 -1.28 7.83
C SER A 162 7.27 -1.05 7.54
N MET A 163 8.13 -1.31 8.53
CA MET A 163 9.59 -1.33 8.34
C MET A 163 10.04 -2.42 7.39
N GLU A 164 9.35 -3.56 7.37
CA GLU A 164 9.62 -4.69 6.49
C GLU A 164 9.39 -4.32 5.03
N ASP A 165 8.38 -3.50 4.75
CA ASP A 165 8.03 -3.07 3.39
C ASP A 165 9.16 -2.29 2.72
N VAL A 166 9.94 -1.57 3.51
CA VAL A 166 11.04 -0.70 3.06
C VAL A 166 12.43 -1.27 3.37
N ALA A 167 12.51 -2.48 3.93
CA ALA A 167 13.76 -3.05 4.42
C ALA A 167 14.85 -3.14 3.34
N GLY A 168 14.47 -3.36 2.09
CA GLY A 168 15.39 -3.38 0.95
C GLY A 168 16.18 -2.08 0.74
N PHE A 169 15.66 -0.96 1.22
CA PHE A 169 16.26 0.39 1.06
C PHE A 169 16.94 0.93 2.31
N LYS A 170 17.11 0.10 3.33
CA LYS A 170 17.80 0.49 4.55
C LYS A 170 19.28 0.79 4.26
N VAL A 171 19.77 1.89 4.84
CA VAL A 171 21.19 2.22 4.87
C VAL A 171 21.85 1.34 5.94
N GLU A 172 22.94 0.68 5.57
CA GLU A 172 23.75 -0.14 6.48
C GLU A 172 24.64 0.73 7.36
#